data_be0b2b5fb29a39ad796c5288e1c602a1
#
_entry.id   be0b2b5fb29a39ad796c5288e1c602a1
#
_cell.length_a   1.000
_cell.length_b   1.000
_cell.length_c   1.000
_cell.angle_alpha   90.00
_cell.angle_beta   90.00
_cell.angle_gamma   90.00
#
_symmetry.space_group_name_H-M   'P 1'
#
loop_
_entity.id
_entity.type
_entity.pdbx_description
1 polymer ?
#
loop_
_entity_poly.entity_id
_entity_poly.type
_entity_poly.pdbx_seq_one_letter_code
_entity_poly.pdbx_strand_id
1 'polypeptide(L)'
;MNLHYDHYKETVLDTVIKEEKDGYYCFEDTIFYGEKGGMPSDKGTINGLEVLDLKWDGDTLYHKVDGTLSNPIHMEVDLLTRHNNTIVQSALHIADGFCVKHNFPLGSIGTNPDNIWYEINTEVDEETLKQLEQYVQQAILDSIDIEISYVAGKDYGDEHYAHFDTVRIIKIGDYDEQPCGTLHVSNTSEIGSFSILSHEKTSRGTRLHCAIGMASADHLKEVYDEYRKTAVVINPGKDKLSDVAKTLVENNKALKKELADLKKELLQFQVKAYTASTDKVITIHEDSSLLRDIAMALVKEIDDNRFLISEKDASLAIISHDNKARDIFNSLKDELQLNGGGAPFCVTASSKLSHDELLEKLNNL
;
A
#
# COMPACT_ATOMS: atom_id res chain seq x y z
N MET A 1 -34.38 15.49 21.08
CA MET A 1 -33.82 16.00 19.79
C MET A 1 -32.32 16.03 19.99
N ASN A 2 -31.58 15.22 19.29
CA ASN A 2 -30.12 15.14 19.51
C ASN A 2 -29.46 16.39 18.92
N LEU A 3 -29.13 17.35 19.78
CA LEU A 3 -28.56 18.66 19.42
C LEU A 3 -27.32 18.56 18.54
N HIS A 4 -26.50 17.52 18.73
CA HIS A 4 -25.26 17.33 17.96
C HIS A 4 -25.48 17.07 16.47
N TYR A 5 -26.65 16.60 16.04
CA TYR A 5 -26.94 16.40 14.62
C TYR A 5 -27.00 17.72 13.84
N ASP A 6 -27.46 18.79 14.44
CA ASP A 6 -27.55 20.11 13.82
C ASP A 6 -26.38 21.02 14.24
N HIS A 7 -25.75 20.73 15.36
CA HIS A 7 -24.67 21.51 15.96
C HIS A 7 -23.47 20.59 16.32
N TYR A 8 -22.77 20.08 15.31
CA TYR A 8 -21.72 19.07 15.50
C TYR A 8 -20.59 19.49 16.48
N LYS A 9 -20.44 20.80 16.72
CA LYS A 9 -19.46 21.35 17.70
C LYS A 9 -19.92 21.23 19.15
N GLU A 10 -21.16 20.88 19.39
CA GLU A 10 -21.65 20.57 20.74
C GLU A 10 -21.08 19.22 21.17
N THR A 11 -20.20 19.24 22.16
CA THR A 11 -19.42 18.07 22.59
C THR A 11 -19.61 17.68 24.04
N VAL A 12 -20.37 18.47 24.78
CA VAL A 12 -20.57 18.26 26.24
C VAL A 12 -22.07 18.13 26.51
N LEU A 13 -22.44 17.16 27.35
CA LEU A 13 -23.81 16.96 27.81
C LEU A 13 -23.82 16.38 29.20
N ASP A 14 -24.67 16.97 30.10
CA ASP A 14 -25.03 16.38 31.36
C ASP A 14 -26.37 15.64 31.25
N THR A 15 -26.42 14.39 31.73
CA THR A 15 -27.59 13.51 31.59
C THR A 15 -27.66 12.52 32.74
N VAL A 16 -28.55 11.54 32.68
CA VAL A 16 -28.70 10.47 33.64
C VAL A 16 -28.82 9.11 32.94
N ILE A 17 -28.41 8.06 33.67
CA ILE A 17 -28.56 6.68 33.22
C ILE A 17 -30.05 6.33 33.18
N LYS A 18 -30.54 5.85 32.05
CA LYS A 18 -31.87 5.32 31.84
C LYS A 18 -31.92 3.81 32.05
N GLU A 19 -30.89 3.11 31.55
CA GLU A 19 -30.83 1.66 31.58
C GLU A 19 -29.35 1.17 31.53
N GLU A 20 -29.09 0.04 32.17
CA GLU A 20 -27.86 -0.72 32.03
C GLU A 20 -28.22 -2.13 31.58
N LYS A 21 -27.57 -2.62 30.52
CA LYS A 21 -27.83 -3.94 29.93
C LYS A 21 -26.50 -4.52 29.38
N ASP A 22 -26.13 -5.69 29.85
CA ASP A 22 -24.93 -6.43 29.39
C ASP A 22 -23.62 -5.60 29.39
N GLY A 23 -23.47 -4.69 30.36
CA GLY A 23 -22.31 -3.79 30.50
C GLY A 23 -22.34 -2.59 29.58
N TYR A 24 -23.46 -2.32 28.93
CA TYR A 24 -23.73 -1.10 28.17
C TYR A 24 -24.74 -0.23 28.90
N TYR A 25 -24.57 1.06 28.78
CA TYR A 25 -25.44 2.09 29.37
C TYR A 25 -26.24 2.80 28.25
N CYS A 26 -27.53 2.99 28.54
CA CYS A 26 -28.39 3.90 27.78
C CYS A 26 -28.73 5.07 28.71
N PHE A 27 -28.84 6.26 28.11
CA PHE A 27 -29.10 7.52 28.82
C PHE A 27 -30.42 8.16 28.39
N GLU A 28 -30.94 9.11 29.16
CA GLU A 28 -32.10 9.88 28.72
C GLU A 28 -31.81 10.65 27.43
N ASP A 29 -30.64 11.30 27.37
CA ASP A 29 -30.12 11.94 26.17
C ASP A 29 -28.63 11.58 26.00
N THR A 30 -28.13 11.63 24.76
CA THR A 30 -26.70 11.44 24.47
C THR A 30 -26.21 12.49 23.49
N ILE A 31 -24.95 12.91 23.69
CA ILE A 31 -24.24 13.79 22.77
C ILE A 31 -23.39 12.97 21.77
N PHE A 32 -23.20 11.67 22.02
CA PHE A 32 -22.38 10.81 21.17
C PHE A 32 -23.11 10.45 19.87
N TYR A 33 -22.37 10.50 18.77
CA TYR A 33 -22.78 9.94 17.49
C TYR A 33 -22.30 8.48 17.39
N GLY A 34 -23.22 7.54 17.26
CA GLY A 34 -22.91 6.14 16.97
C GLY A 34 -22.82 5.92 15.46
N GLU A 35 -21.98 4.97 15.03
CA GLU A 35 -21.78 4.65 13.61
C GLU A 35 -23.12 4.45 12.89
N LYS A 36 -23.37 5.28 11.88
CA LYS A 36 -24.57 5.26 11.05
C LYS A 36 -24.31 5.99 9.73
N GLY A 37 -24.96 5.57 8.64
CA GLY A 37 -24.86 6.25 7.35
C GLY A 37 -23.42 6.30 6.78
N GLY A 38 -22.57 5.33 7.16
CA GLY A 38 -21.17 5.27 6.74
C GLY A 38 -20.21 6.15 7.56
N MET A 39 -20.70 7.03 8.44
CA MET A 39 -19.83 7.86 9.30
C MET A 39 -19.44 7.08 10.56
N PRO A 40 -18.13 7.02 10.93
CA PRO A 40 -17.65 6.34 12.12
C PRO A 40 -18.19 6.96 13.43
N SER A 41 -18.23 6.15 14.49
CA SER A 41 -18.62 6.60 15.83
C SER A 41 -17.68 7.67 16.40
N ASP A 42 -18.22 8.50 17.27
CA ASP A 42 -17.42 9.39 18.10
C ASP A 42 -16.52 8.66 19.07
N LYS A 43 -15.48 9.35 19.48
CA LYS A 43 -14.65 9.03 20.66
C LYS A 43 -14.87 10.05 21.75
N GLY A 44 -14.59 9.68 23.00
CA GLY A 44 -14.71 10.60 24.12
C GLY A 44 -14.80 9.89 25.45
N THR A 45 -15.28 10.59 26.48
CA THR A 45 -15.39 10.08 27.83
C THR A 45 -16.78 10.29 28.43
N ILE A 46 -17.15 9.42 29.35
CA ILE A 46 -18.34 9.55 30.22
C ILE A 46 -17.87 9.48 31.68
N ASN A 47 -18.09 10.55 32.43
CA ASN A 47 -17.55 10.71 33.80
C ASN A 47 -16.02 10.48 33.84
N GLY A 48 -15.28 10.86 32.80
CA GLY A 48 -13.83 10.67 32.67
C GLY A 48 -13.40 9.25 32.30
N LEU A 49 -14.33 8.29 32.14
CA LEU A 49 -14.04 6.93 31.62
C LEU A 49 -14.13 6.90 30.09
N GLU A 50 -13.16 6.27 29.46
CA GLU A 50 -13.12 6.16 27.99
C GLU A 50 -14.32 5.37 27.47
N VAL A 51 -14.94 5.87 26.38
CA VAL A 51 -15.99 5.16 25.64
C VAL A 51 -15.33 4.16 24.72
N LEU A 52 -15.54 2.87 25.02
CA LEU A 52 -14.93 1.74 24.30
C LEU A 52 -15.74 1.30 23.08
N ASP A 53 -17.07 1.45 23.16
CA ASP A 53 -17.97 1.01 22.07
C ASP A 53 -19.30 1.78 22.13
N LEU A 54 -19.88 2.00 20.94
CA LEU A 54 -21.20 2.61 20.73
C LEU A 54 -22.03 1.68 19.84
N LYS A 55 -23.19 1.25 20.32
CA LYS A 55 -24.01 0.26 19.63
C LYS A 55 -25.46 0.70 19.55
N TRP A 56 -26.04 0.63 18.36
CA TRP A 56 -27.48 0.83 18.16
C TRP A 56 -28.30 -0.43 18.46
N ASP A 57 -29.39 -0.28 19.24
CA ASP A 57 -30.46 -1.26 19.37
C ASP A 57 -31.78 -0.54 19.01
N GLY A 58 -32.24 -0.73 17.78
CA GLY A 58 -33.28 0.11 17.18
C GLY A 58 -32.84 1.57 17.08
N ASP A 59 -33.61 2.47 17.69
CA ASP A 59 -33.30 3.91 17.73
C ASP A 59 -32.55 4.35 19.02
N THR A 60 -32.15 3.39 19.84
CA THR A 60 -31.46 3.66 21.11
C THR A 60 -29.96 3.41 20.97
N LEU A 61 -29.15 4.40 21.32
CA LEU A 61 -27.70 4.28 21.35
C LEU A 61 -27.24 3.82 22.74
N TYR A 62 -26.55 2.70 22.78
CA TYR A 62 -25.91 2.13 23.96
C TYR A 62 -24.41 2.40 23.95
N HIS A 63 -23.86 2.69 25.14
CA HIS A 63 -22.49 3.11 25.35
C HIS A 63 -21.77 2.13 26.27
N LYS A 64 -20.59 1.68 25.91
CA LYS A 64 -19.71 0.89 26.76
C LYS A 64 -18.52 1.73 27.18
N VAL A 65 -18.21 1.75 28.48
CA VAL A 65 -17.07 2.47 29.03
C VAL A 65 -16.08 1.53 29.71
N ASP A 66 -14.87 2.03 29.93
CA ASP A 66 -13.84 1.33 30.71
C ASP A 66 -14.08 1.52 32.21
N GLY A 67 -15.14 0.91 32.74
CA GLY A 67 -15.51 0.98 34.17
C GLY A 67 -17.01 0.96 34.40
N THR A 68 -17.40 1.40 35.62
CA THR A 68 -18.79 1.47 36.05
C THR A 68 -19.24 2.93 36.19
N LEU A 69 -20.42 3.24 35.69
CA LEU A 69 -21.01 4.58 35.78
C LEU A 69 -22.01 4.71 36.93
N SER A 70 -22.10 5.91 37.47
CA SER A 70 -23.15 6.30 38.41
C SER A 70 -23.58 7.74 38.15
N ASN A 71 -24.84 8.04 38.39
CA ASN A 71 -25.39 9.39 38.23
C ASN A 71 -24.77 10.39 39.24
N PRO A 72 -24.57 11.66 38.91
CA PRO A 72 -24.89 12.26 37.58
C PRO A 72 -23.88 11.85 36.51
N ILE A 73 -24.28 11.95 35.24
CA ILE A 73 -23.49 11.63 34.08
C ILE A 73 -23.04 12.91 33.37
N HIS A 74 -21.75 13.00 33.11
CA HIS A 74 -21.12 14.04 32.32
C HIS A 74 -20.44 13.40 31.08
N MET A 75 -20.83 13.81 29.90
CA MET A 75 -20.32 13.32 28.60
C MET A 75 -19.43 14.36 27.97
N GLU A 76 -18.27 13.93 27.46
CA GLU A 76 -17.36 14.75 26.65
C GLU A 76 -16.96 14.01 25.39
N VAL A 77 -17.25 14.56 24.22
CA VAL A 77 -16.84 14.00 22.92
C VAL A 77 -15.55 14.65 22.46
N ASP A 78 -14.63 13.85 21.89
CA ASP A 78 -13.44 14.37 21.23
C ASP A 78 -13.82 15.12 19.94
N LEU A 79 -13.80 16.46 20.04
CA LEU A 79 -14.14 17.33 18.94
C LEU A 79 -13.25 17.12 17.70
N LEU A 80 -11.97 16.79 17.88
CA LEU A 80 -11.07 16.60 16.75
C LEU A 80 -11.45 15.36 15.93
N THR A 81 -11.72 14.24 16.60
CA THR A 81 -12.21 13.02 15.93
C THR A 81 -13.54 13.27 15.24
N ARG A 82 -14.51 13.90 15.93
CA ARG A 82 -15.81 14.25 15.34
C ARG A 82 -15.67 15.17 14.14
N HIS A 83 -14.85 16.23 14.26
CA HIS A 83 -14.61 17.16 13.16
C HIS A 83 -14.02 16.44 11.93
N ASN A 84 -13.00 15.60 12.12
CA ASN A 84 -12.41 14.84 11.02
C ASN A 84 -13.42 13.93 10.30
N ASN A 85 -14.30 13.26 11.05
CA ASN A 85 -15.37 12.45 10.46
C ASN A 85 -16.40 13.34 9.72
N THR A 86 -16.75 14.49 10.29
CA THR A 86 -17.77 15.41 9.77
C THR A 86 -17.33 16.10 8.48
N ILE A 87 -16.06 16.52 8.37
CA ILE A 87 -15.53 17.12 7.14
C ILE A 87 -15.54 16.13 5.97
N VAL A 88 -15.31 14.84 6.24
CA VAL A 88 -15.36 13.79 5.20
C VAL A 88 -16.78 13.69 4.64
N GLN A 89 -17.79 13.59 5.50
CA GLN A 89 -19.19 13.52 5.05
C GLN A 89 -19.57 14.74 4.21
N SER A 90 -19.25 15.93 4.67
CA SER A 90 -19.60 17.16 3.96
C SER A 90 -18.89 17.29 2.60
N ALA A 91 -17.62 16.89 2.52
CA ALA A 91 -16.87 16.88 1.25
C ALA A 91 -17.45 15.88 0.24
N LEU A 92 -17.81 14.66 0.71
CA LEU A 92 -18.36 13.63 -0.17
C LEU A 92 -19.78 14.00 -0.66
N HIS A 93 -20.58 14.70 0.12
CA HIS A 93 -21.85 15.29 -0.35
C HIS A 93 -21.65 16.27 -1.50
N ILE A 94 -20.63 17.11 -1.43
CA ILE A 94 -20.32 18.02 -2.56
C ILE A 94 -19.89 17.20 -3.80
N ALA A 95 -19.14 16.10 -3.61
CA ALA A 95 -18.80 15.19 -4.69
C ALA A 95 -20.03 14.48 -5.28
N ASP A 96 -21.01 14.09 -4.45
CA ASP A 96 -22.32 13.58 -4.90
C ASP A 96 -23.03 14.59 -5.79
N GLY A 97 -23.07 15.86 -5.37
CA GLY A 97 -23.66 16.94 -6.16
C GLY A 97 -23.02 17.12 -7.54
N PHE A 98 -21.69 16.96 -7.66
CA PHE A 98 -21.00 16.91 -8.95
C PHE A 98 -21.51 15.75 -9.81
N CYS A 99 -21.55 14.55 -9.24
CA CYS A 99 -22.00 13.36 -9.95
C CYS A 99 -23.45 13.49 -10.42
N VAL A 100 -24.35 14.00 -9.57
CA VAL A 100 -25.76 14.24 -9.93
C VAL A 100 -25.87 15.21 -11.10
N LYS A 101 -25.16 16.34 -11.07
CA LYS A 101 -25.15 17.35 -12.16
C LYS A 101 -24.63 16.77 -13.49
N HIS A 102 -23.73 15.80 -13.46
CA HIS A 102 -23.16 15.18 -14.65
C HIS A 102 -23.84 13.85 -15.02
N ASN A 103 -24.91 13.47 -14.31
CA ASN A 103 -25.61 12.19 -14.48
C ASN A 103 -24.72 10.97 -14.31
N PHE A 104 -23.73 11.04 -13.42
CA PHE A 104 -22.91 9.90 -13.02
C PHE A 104 -23.63 9.12 -11.90
N PRO A 105 -23.74 7.79 -12.03
CA PRO A 105 -24.36 6.98 -10.98
C PRO A 105 -23.47 6.95 -9.74
N LEU A 106 -24.07 7.28 -8.59
CA LEU A 106 -23.38 7.23 -7.29
C LEU A 106 -23.04 5.79 -6.91
N GLY A 107 -21.85 5.60 -6.35
CA GLY A 107 -21.37 4.32 -5.85
C GLY A 107 -21.31 4.28 -4.32
N SER A 108 -20.48 3.39 -3.82
CA SER A 108 -20.22 3.25 -2.40
C SER A 108 -19.16 4.26 -1.95
N ILE A 109 -19.12 4.54 -0.64
CA ILE A 109 -18.13 5.43 -0.02
C ILE A 109 -17.45 4.74 1.15
N GLY A 110 -16.20 5.09 1.41
CA GLY A 110 -15.47 4.77 2.63
C GLY A 110 -15.05 6.06 3.32
N THR A 111 -15.51 6.24 4.53
CA THR A 111 -15.37 7.50 5.26
C THR A 111 -14.40 7.43 6.44
N ASN A 112 -13.68 6.31 6.59
CA ASN A 112 -12.61 6.22 7.58
C ASN A 112 -11.53 7.25 7.24
N PRO A 113 -11.20 8.21 8.13
CA PRO A 113 -10.19 9.24 7.87
C PRO A 113 -8.83 8.73 7.42
N ASP A 114 -8.44 7.52 7.84
CA ASP A 114 -7.19 6.89 7.43
C ASP A 114 -7.23 6.26 6.03
N ASN A 115 -8.43 6.07 5.46
CA ASN A 115 -8.63 5.48 4.14
C ASN A 115 -9.96 5.93 3.53
N ILE A 116 -9.98 7.17 3.06
CA ILE A 116 -11.17 7.76 2.44
C ILE A 116 -11.20 7.36 0.97
N TRP A 117 -12.31 6.80 0.53
CA TRP A 117 -12.53 6.49 -0.88
C TRP A 117 -13.96 6.78 -1.31
N TYR A 118 -14.11 7.08 -2.60
CA TYR A 118 -15.39 7.42 -3.24
C TYR A 118 -15.52 6.66 -4.56
N GLU A 119 -16.63 6.00 -4.80
CA GLU A 119 -16.90 5.29 -6.05
C GLU A 119 -17.92 6.04 -6.92
N ILE A 120 -17.57 6.15 -8.20
CA ILE A 120 -18.49 6.54 -9.27
C ILE A 120 -18.79 5.26 -10.06
N ASN A 121 -20.06 4.85 -10.14
CA ASN A 121 -20.48 3.60 -10.80
C ASN A 121 -20.46 3.72 -12.33
N THR A 122 -19.46 4.40 -12.86
CA THR A 122 -19.09 4.47 -14.27
C THR A 122 -17.62 4.74 -14.41
N GLU A 123 -17.04 4.39 -15.57
CA GLU A 123 -15.66 4.73 -15.87
C GLU A 123 -15.56 6.22 -16.20
N VAL A 124 -14.67 6.93 -15.52
CA VAL A 124 -14.39 8.35 -15.72
C VAL A 124 -12.92 8.57 -16.04
N ASP A 125 -12.65 9.61 -16.84
CA ASP A 125 -11.29 9.97 -17.24
C ASP A 125 -10.62 10.97 -16.28
N GLU A 126 -9.33 11.17 -16.44
CA GLU A 126 -8.51 12.08 -15.63
C GLU A 126 -9.03 13.54 -15.65
N GLU A 127 -9.57 13.99 -16.76
CA GLU A 127 -10.11 15.36 -16.87
C GLU A 127 -11.39 15.51 -16.04
N THR A 128 -12.26 14.51 -16.05
CA THR A 128 -13.45 14.45 -15.19
C THR A 128 -13.07 14.44 -13.71
N LEU A 129 -12.04 13.65 -13.33
CA LEU A 129 -11.56 13.61 -11.94
C LEU A 129 -11.04 14.97 -11.49
N LYS A 130 -10.30 15.64 -12.34
CA LYS A 130 -9.80 16.98 -12.08
C LYS A 130 -10.93 18.00 -11.93
N GLN A 131 -11.99 17.90 -12.74
CA GLN A 131 -13.18 18.76 -12.64
C GLN A 131 -13.93 18.50 -11.33
N LEU A 132 -14.07 17.24 -10.90
CA LEU A 132 -14.65 16.89 -9.61
C LEU A 132 -13.84 17.48 -8.45
N GLU A 133 -12.52 17.31 -8.46
CA GLU A 133 -11.64 17.89 -7.44
C GLU A 133 -11.78 19.42 -7.37
N GLN A 134 -11.76 20.08 -8.52
CA GLN A 134 -11.95 21.52 -8.62
C GLN A 134 -13.33 21.98 -8.12
N TYR A 135 -14.39 21.20 -8.41
CA TYR A 135 -15.75 21.49 -7.96
C TYR A 135 -15.87 21.46 -6.43
N VAL A 136 -15.33 20.42 -5.80
CA VAL A 136 -15.31 20.31 -4.33
C VAL A 136 -14.45 21.43 -3.72
N GLN A 137 -13.27 21.67 -4.28
CA GLN A 137 -12.39 22.74 -3.80
C GLN A 137 -13.02 24.13 -3.94
N GLN A 138 -13.79 24.37 -5.02
CA GLN A 138 -14.47 25.63 -5.21
C GLN A 138 -15.58 25.84 -4.16
N ALA A 139 -16.36 24.79 -3.86
CA ALA A 139 -17.37 24.86 -2.79
C ALA A 139 -16.75 25.21 -1.42
N ILE A 140 -15.54 24.68 -1.13
CA ILE A 140 -14.80 25.02 0.08
C ILE A 140 -14.41 26.51 0.09
N LEU A 141 -13.89 27.01 -1.03
CA LEU A 141 -13.47 28.42 -1.18
C LEU A 141 -14.63 29.40 -1.15
N ASP A 142 -15.80 29.00 -1.65
CA ASP A 142 -17.01 29.81 -1.65
C ASP A 142 -17.59 30.02 -0.24
N SER A 143 -17.13 29.23 0.75
CA SER A 143 -17.50 29.39 2.16
C SER A 143 -18.99 29.43 2.39
N ILE A 144 -19.70 28.41 1.95
CA ILE A 144 -21.15 28.31 1.94
C ILE A 144 -21.64 27.76 3.28
N ASP A 145 -22.63 28.41 3.88
CA ASP A 145 -23.33 27.86 5.04
C ASP A 145 -24.16 26.64 4.64
N ILE A 146 -24.07 25.56 5.43
CA ILE A 146 -24.82 24.34 5.20
C ILE A 146 -26.20 24.49 5.90
N GLU A 147 -27.26 24.46 5.09
CA GLU A 147 -28.63 24.57 5.56
C GLU A 147 -29.16 23.17 5.95
N ILE A 148 -29.80 23.09 7.11
CA ILE A 148 -30.47 21.89 7.60
C ILE A 148 -31.95 22.16 7.71
N SER A 149 -32.74 21.31 7.08
CA SER A 149 -34.20 21.39 7.15
C SER A 149 -34.81 20.02 7.40
N TYR A 150 -36.07 20.03 7.83
CA TYR A 150 -36.80 18.81 8.16
C TYR A 150 -38.15 18.84 7.42
N VAL A 151 -38.46 17.78 6.68
CA VAL A 151 -39.71 17.59 5.96
C VAL A 151 -40.38 16.29 6.40
N ALA A 152 -41.71 16.22 6.35
CA ALA A 152 -42.38 14.94 6.58
C ALA A 152 -42.03 13.98 5.43
N GLY A 153 -41.73 12.71 5.74
CA GLY A 153 -41.30 11.74 4.72
C GLY A 153 -42.28 11.61 3.55
N LYS A 154 -43.59 11.65 3.82
CA LYS A 154 -44.66 11.65 2.81
C LYS A 154 -44.64 12.86 1.85
N ASP A 155 -44.04 13.98 2.28
CA ASP A 155 -43.99 15.24 1.54
C ASP A 155 -42.65 15.45 0.81
N TYR A 156 -41.66 14.55 1.01
CA TYR A 156 -40.34 14.66 0.37
C TYR A 156 -40.37 14.33 -1.15
N GLY A 157 -41.39 13.58 -1.60
CA GLY A 157 -41.57 13.27 -3.02
C GLY A 157 -40.87 12.01 -3.53
N ASP A 158 -40.11 11.30 -2.69
CA ASP A 158 -39.53 9.99 -2.98
C ASP A 158 -40.17 8.92 -2.07
N GLU A 159 -40.83 7.91 -2.69
CA GLU A 159 -41.52 6.84 -1.98
C GLU A 159 -40.63 6.08 -0.99
N HIS A 160 -39.33 6.05 -1.22
CA HIS A 160 -38.37 5.42 -0.32
C HIS A 160 -38.38 6.05 1.08
N TYR A 161 -38.66 7.36 1.16
CA TYR A 161 -38.70 8.10 2.43
C TYR A 161 -40.11 8.26 3.02
N ALA A 162 -41.15 7.84 2.30
CA ALA A 162 -42.56 8.07 2.71
C ALA A 162 -42.92 7.40 4.05
N HIS A 163 -42.20 6.38 4.47
CA HIS A 163 -42.44 5.66 5.73
C HIS A 163 -41.79 6.34 6.95
N PHE A 164 -40.91 7.33 6.76
CA PHE A 164 -40.33 8.10 7.86
C PHE A 164 -41.25 9.23 8.30
N ASP A 165 -41.37 9.44 9.62
CA ASP A 165 -42.13 10.58 10.13
C ASP A 165 -41.48 11.90 9.70
N THR A 166 -40.17 11.96 9.69
CA THR A 166 -39.36 13.13 9.33
C THR A 166 -38.11 12.75 8.59
N VAL A 167 -37.80 13.44 7.52
CA VAL A 167 -36.58 13.35 6.74
C VAL A 167 -35.75 14.61 6.94
N ARG A 168 -34.50 14.46 7.34
CA ARG A 168 -33.53 15.55 7.48
C ARG A 168 -32.87 15.80 6.16
N ILE A 169 -32.94 17.03 5.64
CA ILE A 169 -32.35 17.45 4.37
C ILE A 169 -31.15 18.33 4.65
N ILE A 170 -30.04 18.01 3.98
CA ILE A 170 -28.82 18.81 3.97
C ILE A 170 -28.72 19.51 2.63
N LYS A 171 -28.55 20.85 2.67
CA LYS A 171 -28.39 21.66 1.47
C LYS A 171 -27.11 22.47 1.55
N ILE A 172 -26.29 22.38 0.51
CA ILE A 172 -24.99 23.06 0.36
C ILE A 172 -25.10 24.01 -0.84
N GLY A 173 -25.76 25.15 -0.63
CA GLY A 173 -25.99 26.12 -1.70
C GLY A 173 -26.56 25.48 -2.97
N ASP A 174 -25.90 25.77 -4.11
CA ASP A 174 -26.21 25.13 -5.41
C ASP A 174 -25.41 23.89 -5.68
N TYR A 175 -24.58 23.42 -4.72
CA TYR A 175 -23.67 22.29 -4.90
C TYR A 175 -24.35 20.94 -4.68
N ASP A 176 -25.14 20.80 -3.60
CA ASP A 176 -25.83 19.56 -3.26
C ASP A 176 -27.08 19.81 -2.42
N GLU A 177 -28.12 18.97 -2.59
CA GLU A 177 -29.31 18.95 -1.72
C GLU A 177 -29.83 17.51 -1.66
N GLN A 178 -29.69 16.85 -0.48
CA GLN A 178 -30.15 15.47 -0.32
C GLN A 178 -30.47 15.11 1.13
N PRO A 179 -31.26 14.02 1.37
CA PRO A 179 -31.52 13.50 2.69
C PRO A 179 -30.24 12.92 3.32
N CYS A 180 -29.93 13.31 4.54
CA CYS A 180 -28.79 12.76 5.26
C CYS A 180 -28.99 12.76 6.78
N GLY A 181 -28.67 11.63 7.40
CA GLY A 181 -28.69 11.42 8.85
C GLY A 181 -27.35 11.49 9.53
N THR A 182 -26.28 11.93 8.83
CA THR A 182 -24.94 12.08 9.40
C THR A 182 -24.69 13.52 9.88
N LEU A 183 -23.54 13.73 10.57
CA LEU A 183 -23.13 15.07 10.96
C LEU A 183 -22.53 15.81 9.76
N HIS A 184 -22.75 17.12 9.70
CA HIS A 184 -22.16 18.01 8.71
C HIS A 184 -21.53 19.22 9.36
N VAL A 185 -20.50 19.79 8.73
CA VAL A 185 -19.94 21.07 9.13
C VAL A 185 -20.97 22.19 8.96
N SER A 186 -20.81 23.29 9.68
CA SER A 186 -21.73 24.42 9.58
C SER A 186 -21.50 25.26 8.31
N ASN A 187 -20.24 25.24 7.82
CA ASN A 187 -19.84 26.00 6.64
C ASN A 187 -18.78 25.19 5.86
N THR A 188 -18.83 25.23 4.53
CA THR A 188 -17.94 24.43 3.66
C THR A 188 -16.47 24.77 3.84
N SER A 189 -16.12 26.01 4.26
CA SER A 189 -14.73 26.37 4.56
C SER A 189 -14.10 25.56 5.70
N GLU A 190 -14.91 24.97 6.57
CA GLU A 190 -14.43 24.10 7.66
C GLU A 190 -13.86 22.77 7.16
N ILE A 191 -14.17 22.37 5.93
CA ILE A 191 -13.57 21.18 5.27
C ILE A 191 -12.08 21.37 5.06
N GLY A 192 -11.65 22.60 4.79
CA GLY A 192 -10.24 22.97 4.60
C GLY A 192 -9.71 22.66 3.21
N SER A 193 -9.60 21.39 2.82
CA SER A 193 -9.14 21.00 1.49
C SER A 193 -9.68 19.64 1.08
N PHE A 194 -9.68 19.38 -0.23
CA PHE A 194 -10.03 18.10 -0.83
C PHE A 194 -9.02 17.77 -1.93
N SER A 195 -8.48 16.56 -1.92
CA SER A 195 -7.54 16.09 -2.94
C SER A 195 -7.82 14.65 -3.34
N ILE A 196 -7.82 14.37 -4.63
CA ILE A 196 -7.83 13.01 -5.18
C ILE A 196 -6.37 12.55 -5.28
N LEU A 197 -5.97 11.60 -4.44
CA LEU A 197 -4.60 11.09 -4.37
C LEU A 197 -4.29 10.09 -5.48
N SER A 198 -5.25 9.23 -5.77
CA SER A 198 -5.18 8.21 -6.82
C SER A 198 -6.56 7.71 -7.19
N HIS A 199 -6.63 6.97 -8.28
CA HIS A 199 -7.86 6.28 -8.66
C HIS A 199 -7.54 4.88 -9.20
N GLU A 200 -8.53 4.00 -9.14
CA GLU A 200 -8.46 2.64 -9.67
C GLU A 200 -9.76 2.26 -10.37
N LYS A 201 -9.64 1.39 -11.37
CA LYS A 201 -10.79 0.82 -12.04
C LYS A 201 -11.36 -0.33 -11.21
N THR A 202 -12.65 -0.30 -10.94
CA THR A 202 -13.38 -1.38 -10.28
C THR A 202 -14.29 -2.11 -11.28
N SER A 203 -14.94 -3.18 -10.83
CA SER A 203 -15.92 -3.90 -11.66
C SER A 203 -17.17 -3.08 -11.98
N ARG A 204 -17.42 -1.98 -11.25
CA ARG A 204 -18.60 -1.11 -11.41
C ARG A 204 -18.28 0.25 -12.03
N GLY A 205 -17.02 0.67 -11.99
CA GLY A 205 -16.62 2.00 -12.46
C GLY A 205 -15.25 2.41 -11.93
N THR A 206 -15.19 3.60 -11.34
CA THR A 206 -13.93 4.20 -10.84
C THR A 206 -14.02 4.45 -9.35
N ARG A 207 -13.01 4.01 -8.60
CA ARG A 207 -12.83 4.35 -7.19
C ARG A 207 -11.72 5.36 -7.03
N LEU A 208 -11.99 6.42 -6.29
CA LEU A 208 -11.09 7.51 -5.97
C LEU A 208 -10.61 7.34 -4.54
N HIS A 209 -9.31 7.47 -4.30
CA HIS A 209 -8.75 7.60 -2.96
C HIS A 209 -8.50 9.08 -2.68
N CYS A 210 -9.06 9.58 -1.58
CA CYS A 210 -9.09 10.99 -1.28
C CYS A 210 -8.37 11.32 0.02
N ALA A 211 -7.84 12.53 0.12
CA ALA A 211 -7.45 13.15 1.38
C ALA A 211 -8.28 14.43 1.58
N ILE A 212 -8.74 14.66 2.81
CA ILE A 212 -9.66 15.74 3.16
C ILE A 212 -9.13 16.47 4.39
N GLY A 213 -9.25 17.79 4.41
CA GLY A 213 -8.77 18.62 5.50
C GLY A 213 -7.24 18.60 5.63
N MET A 214 -6.75 18.54 6.87
CA MET A 214 -5.30 18.53 7.15
C MET A 214 -4.58 17.33 6.53
N ALA A 215 -5.26 16.19 6.35
CA ALA A 215 -4.68 15.02 5.71
C ALA A 215 -4.16 15.29 4.29
N SER A 216 -4.79 16.21 3.53
CA SER A 216 -4.29 16.63 2.22
C SER A 216 -2.94 17.36 2.31
N ALA A 217 -2.80 18.25 3.31
CA ALA A 217 -1.57 18.99 3.52
C ALA A 217 -0.42 18.07 4.01
N ASP A 218 -0.74 17.15 4.91
CA ASP A 218 0.22 16.18 5.43
C ASP A 218 0.70 15.24 4.31
N HIS A 219 -0.20 14.73 3.49
CA HIS A 219 0.15 13.91 2.32
C HIS A 219 1.04 14.65 1.33
N LEU A 220 0.69 15.90 0.99
CA LEU A 220 1.51 16.75 0.12
C LEU A 220 2.92 16.93 0.69
N LYS A 221 3.01 17.14 1.99
CA LYS A 221 4.30 17.30 2.68
C LYS A 221 5.14 16.04 2.62
N GLU A 222 4.54 14.86 2.88
CA GLU A 222 5.23 13.56 2.78
C GLU A 222 5.76 13.32 1.36
N VAL A 223 4.92 13.49 0.34
CA VAL A 223 5.31 13.33 -1.06
C VAL A 223 6.42 14.31 -1.43
N TYR A 224 6.36 15.56 -0.98
CA TYR A 224 7.38 16.55 -1.25
C TYR A 224 8.71 16.23 -0.54
N ASP A 225 8.67 15.72 0.69
CA ASP A 225 9.86 15.31 1.42
C ASP A 225 10.55 14.11 0.73
N GLU A 226 9.78 13.12 0.26
CA GLU A 226 10.31 12.00 -0.55
C GLU A 226 10.88 12.46 -1.90
N TYR A 227 10.19 13.39 -2.56
CA TYR A 227 10.72 14.02 -3.77
C TYR A 227 12.08 14.69 -3.49
N ARG A 228 12.20 15.46 -2.42
CA ARG A 228 13.46 16.12 -2.05
C ARG A 228 14.57 15.12 -1.74
N LYS A 229 14.29 14.06 -0.96
CA LYS A 229 15.26 13.00 -0.66
C LYS A 229 15.76 12.36 -1.95
N THR A 230 14.84 12.01 -2.82
CA THR A 230 15.15 11.39 -4.12
C THR A 230 15.95 12.32 -5.01
N ALA A 231 15.60 13.61 -5.06
CA ALA A 231 16.31 14.63 -5.82
C ALA A 231 17.76 14.82 -5.33
N VAL A 232 18.01 14.71 -4.03
CA VAL A 232 19.37 14.77 -3.47
C VAL A 232 20.22 13.58 -3.96
N VAL A 233 19.66 12.37 -3.99
CA VAL A 233 20.38 11.16 -4.44
C VAL A 233 20.63 11.16 -5.95
N ILE A 234 19.61 11.50 -6.73
CA ILE A 234 19.68 11.46 -8.21
C ILE A 234 20.42 12.67 -8.75
N ASN A 235 20.39 13.81 -8.04
CA ASN A 235 21.00 15.09 -8.43
C ASN A 235 20.65 15.51 -9.89
N PRO A 236 19.38 15.76 -10.22
CA PRO A 236 18.91 15.95 -11.61
C PRO A 236 19.42 17.25 -12.26
N GLY A 237 20.08 18.13 -11.52
CA GLY A 237 20.54 19.42 -12.04
C GLY A 237 19.36 20.31 -12.47
N LYS A 238 19.32 20.70 -13.76
CA LYS A 238 18.22 21.47 -14.35
C LYS A 238 17.12 20.60 -14.98
N ASP A 239 17.36 19.29 -15.09
CA ASP A 239 16.43 18.37 -15.74
C ASP A 239 15.33 17.95 -14.75
N LYS A 240 14.21 17.42 -15.30
CA LYS A 240 13.19 16.84 -14.46
C LYS A 240 13.68 15.54 -13.84
N LEU A 241 13.36 15.30 -12.57
CA LEU A 241 13.74 14.09 -11.85
C LEU A 241 13.34 12.81 -12.59
N SER A 242 12.15 12.79 -13.20
CA SER A 242 11.65 11.67 -13.99
C SER A 242 12.50 11.35 -15.21
N ASP A 243 13.04 12.37 -15.87
CA ASP A 243 13.84 12.17 -17.10
C ASP A 243 15.22 11.61 -16.74
N VAL A 244 15.82 12.11 -15.64
CA VAL A 244 17.08 11.57 -15.12
C VAL A 244 16.90 10.13 -14.63
N ALA A 245 15.80 9.84 -13.91
CA ALA A 245 15.48 8.48 -13.47
C ALA A 245 15.34 7.49 -14.64
N LYS A 246 14.66 7.88 -15.73
CA LYS A 246 14.56 7.06 -16.96
C LYS A 246 15.93 6.78 -17.55
N THR A 247 16.76 7.82 -17.70
CA THR A 247 18.12 7.68 -18.22
C THR A 247 18.97 6.74 -17.35
N LEU A 248 18.86 6.82 -16.04
CA LEU A 248 19.57 5.91 -15.12
C LEU A 248 19.12 4.45 -15.28
N VAL A 249 17.81 4.22 -15.43
CA VAL A 249 17.28 2.86 -15.69
C VAL A 249 17.78 2.30 -17.02
N GLU A 250 17.76 3.11 -18.09
CA GLU A 250 18.26 2.71 -19.41
C GLU A 250 19.75 2.42 -19.41
N ASN A 251 20.55 3.29 -18.79
CA ASN A 251 21.98 3.09 -18.63
C ASN A 251 22.30 1.81 -17.81
N ASN A 252 21.57 1.57 -16.73
CA ASN A 252 21.76 0.35 -15.93
C ASN A 252 21.46 -0.91 -16.75
N LYS A 253 20.42 -0.88 -17.58
CA LYS A 253 20.08 -1.98 -18.49
C LYS A 253 21.18 -2.20 -19.55
N ALA A 254 21.70 -1.11 -20.14
CA ALA A 254 22.78 -1.17 -21.10
C ALA A 254 24.08 -1.73 -20.48
N LEU A 255 24.49 -1.22 -19.31
CA LEU A 255 25.66 -1.69 -18.58
C LEU A 255 25.55 -3.16 -18.17
N LYS A 256 24.37 -3.63 -17.75
CA LYS A 256 24.16 -5.07 -17.45
C LYS A 256 24.35 -5.94 -18.69
N LYS A 257 23.90 -5.48 -19.86
CA LYS A 257 24.10 -6.20 -21.12
C LYS A 257 25.57 -6.22 -21.51
N GLU A 258 26.25 -5.08 -21.46
CA GLU A 258 27.68 -4.97 -21.76
C GLU A 258 28.53 -5.88 -20.84
N LEU A 259 28.22 -5.88 -19.54
CA LEU A 259 28.87 -6.77 -18.57
C LEU A 259 28.65 -8.25 -18.92
N ALA A 260 27.44 -8.63 -19.35
CA ALA A 260 27.18 -10.01 -19.77
C ALA A 260 27.95 -10.40 -21.05
N ASP A 261 28.04 -9.49 -22.00
CA ASP A 261 28.78 -9.69 -23.26
C ASP A 261 30.30 -9.81 -22.97
N LEU A 262 30.86 -8.91 -22.14
CA LEU A 262 32.27 -8.97 -21.71
C LEU A 262 32.59 -10.26 -20.94
N LYS A 263 31.70 -10.71 -20.04
CA LYS A 263 31.86 -11.99 -19.36
C LYS A 263 31.90 -13.17 -20.32
N LYS A 264 31.07 -13.13 -21.35
CA LYS A 264 31.05 -14.17 -22.40
C LYS A 264 32.32 -14.16 -23.23
N GLU A 265 32.84 -13.00 -23.60
CA GLU A 265 34.13 -12.88 -24.31
C GLU A 265 35.28 -13.39 -23.45
N LEU A 266 35.36 -12.99 -22.18
CA LEU A 266 36.34 -13.44 -21.23
C LEU A 266 36.32 -14.97 -21.12
N LEU A 267 35.14 -15.58 -20.98
CA LEU A 267 34.94 -17.02 -20.91
C LEU A 267 35.54 -17.71 -22.18
N GLN A 268 35.31 -17.15 -23.37
CA GLN A 268 35.85 -17.71 -24.60
C GLN A 268 37.39 -17.67 -24.65
N PHE A 269 38.00 -16.58 -24.16
CA PHE A 269 39.46 -16.50 -24.06
C PHE A 269 40.04 -17.51 -23.07
N GLN A 270 39.41 -17.66 -21.91
CA GLN A 270 39.82 -18.63 -20.88
C GLN A 270 39.68 -20.07 -21.39
N VAL A 271 38.57 -20.41 -22.03
CA VAL A 271 38.35 -21.74 -22.62
C VAL A 271 39.43 -22.04 -23.67
N LYS A 272 39.79 -21.13 -24.55
CA LYS A 272 40.87 -21.32 -25.54
C LYS A 272 42.21 -21.54 -24.86
N ALA A 273 42.54 -20.79 -23.81
CA ALA A 273 43.80 -20.96 -23.08
C ALA A 273 43.85 -22.34 -22.41
N TYR A 274 42.76 -22.78 -21.77
CA TYR A 274 42.67 -24.07 -21.09
C TYR A 274 42.59 -25.25 -22.08
N THR A 275 41.99 -25.08 -23.24
CA THR A 275 42.01 -26.12 -24.29
C THR A 275 43.42 -26.34 -24.84
N ALA A 276 44.24 -25.30 -24.92
CA ALA A 276 45.64 -25.40 -25.37
C ALA A 276 46.56 -26.08 -24.34
N SER A 277 46.18 -26.17 -23.07
CA SER A 277 46.93 -26.93 -22.07
C SER A 277 46.75 -28.42 -22.29
N THR A 278 47.85 -29.18 -22.08
CA THR A 278 47.88 -30.65 -22.08
C THR A 278 47.75 -31.23 -20.68
N ASP A 279 47.61 -30.39 -19.68
CA ASP A 279 47.56 -30.80 -18.28
C ASP A 279 46.20 -31.44 -17.97
N LYS A 280 46.24 -32.57 -17.23
CA LYS A 280 45.02 -33.22 -16.74
C LYS A 280 44.31 -32.39 -15.66
N VAL A 281 45.09 -31.65 -14.87
CA VAL A 281 44.60 -30.80 -13.79
C VAL A 281 44.91 -29.36 -14.13
N ILE A 282 43.86 -28.57 -14.29
CA ILE A 282 43.93 -27.15 -14.66
C ILE A 282 43.50 -26.31 -13.44
N THR A 283 44.40 -25.45 -12.96
CA THR A 283 44.07 -24.47 -11.94
C THR A 283 43.45 -23.22 -12.59
N ILE A 284 42.31 -22.80 -12.11
CA ILE A 284 41.65 -21.57 -12.53
C ILE A 284 41.68 -20.54 -11.41
N HIS A 285 41.81 -19.26 -11.76
CA HIS A 285 41.87 -18.15 -10.81
C HIS A 285 40.50 -17.63 -10.36
N GLU A 286 39.43 -18.16 -10.92
CA GLU A 286 38.05 -17.82 -10.63
C GLU A 286 37.50 -18.67 -9.49
N ASP A 287 36.41 -18.16 -8.86
CA ASP A 287 35.65 -18.89 -7.85
C ASP A 287 34.66 -19.90 -8.47
N SER A 288 33.98 -20.65 -7.62
CA SER A 288 32.99 -21.67 -8.02
C SER A 288 31.88 -21.15 -8.91
N SER A 289 31.58 -19.83 -8.89
CA SER A 289 30.52 -19.25 -9.71
C SER A 289 30.80 -19.33 -11.22
N LEU A 290 32.05 -19.22 -11.62
CA LEU A 290 32.47 -19.32 -13.04
C LEU A 290 33.03 -20.69 -13.39
N LEU A 291 33.49 -21.49 -12.42
CA LEU A 291 34.05 -22.81 -12.62
C LEU A 291 33.14 -23.71 -13.47
N ARG A 292 31.82 -23.69 -13.18
CA ARG A 292 30.84 -24.47 -13.93
C ARG A 292 30.72 -24.02 -15.38
N ASP A 293 30.70 -22.72 -15.60
CA ASP A 293 30.55 -22.17 -16.96
C ASP A 293 31.79 -22.46 -17.81
N ILE A 294 32.96 -22.34 -17.23
CA ILE A 294 34.24 -22.72 -17.86
C ILE A 294 34.25 -24.23 -18.15
N ALA A 295 33.86 -25.06 -17.20
CA ALA A 295 33.81 -26.52 -17.37
C ALA A 295 32.81 -26.94 -18.47
N MET A 296 31.62 -26.32 -18.49
CA MET A 296 30.60 -26.60 -19.49
C MET A 296 30.95 -26.13 -20.90
N ALA A 297 31.77 -25.08 -21.01
CA ALA A 297 32.31 -24.65 -22.29
C ALA A 297 33.45 -25.50 -22.74
N LEU A 298 34.41 -25.83 -21.82
CA LEU A 298 35.60 -26.58 -22.09
C LEU A 298 35.31 -28.03 -22.51
N VAL A 299 34.31 -28.69 -21.93
CA VAL A 299 33.96 -30.09 -22.26
C VAL A 299 33.59 -30.29 -23.74
N LYS A 300 33.23 -29.24 -24.45
CA LYS A 300 32.88 -29.28 -25.87
C LYS A 300 34.12 -29.17 -26.79
N GLU A 301 35.24 -28.76 -26.23
CA GLU A 301 36.44 -28.41 -26.96
C GLU A 301 37.59 -29.39 -26.67
N ILE A 302 37.44 -30.36 -25.76
CA ILE A 302 38.43 -31.33 -25.37
C ILE A 302 38.04 -32.76 -25.74
N ASP A 303 39.01 -33.61 -25.98
CA ASP A 303 38.86 -35.04 -26.33
C ASP A 303 39.24 -36.00 -25.18
N ASP A 304 39.58 -35.46 -24.00
CA ASP A 304 40.03 -36.20 -22.83
C ASP A 304 39.25 -35.86 -21.55
N ASN A 305 39.59 -36.49 -20.45
CA ASN A 305 39.03 -36.20 -19.14
C ASN A 305 39.97 -35.27 -18.38
N ARG A 306 39.46 -34.18 -17.82
CA ARG A 306 40.22 -33.18 -17.08
C ARG A 306 39.58 -32.77 -15.78
N PHE A 307 40.39 -32.24 -14.89
CA PHE A 307 40.00 -31.64 -13.62
C PHE A 307 40.29 -30.14 -13.68
N LEU A 308 39.30 -29.33 -13.29
CA LEU A 308 39.49 -27.90 -13.08
C LEU A 308 39.38 -27.60 -11.59
N ILE A 309 40.34 -26.91 -11.02
CA ILE A 309 40.34 -26.55 -9.59
C ILE A 309 40.33 -25.02 -9.47
N SER A 310 39.43 -24.49 -8.65
CA SER A 310 39.47 -23.10 -8.25
C SER A 310 40.58 -22.85 -7.22
N GLU A 311 41.42 -21.88 -7.50
CA GLU A 311 42.44 -21.42 -6.54
C GLU A 311 41.86 -20.72 -5.34
N LYS A 312 40.64 -20.11 -5.49
CA LYS A 312 40.02 -19.27 -4.47
C LYS A 312 39.27 -20.03 -3.38
N ASP A 313 38.58 -21.12 -3.75
CA ASP A 313 37.65 -21.80 -2.85
C ASP A 313 37.75 -23.33 -2.87
N ALA A 314 38.81 -23.87 -3.46
CA ALA A 314 39.03 -25.32 -3.62
C ALA A 314 37.83 -26.08 -4.24
N SER A 315 37.01 -25.41 -5.05
CA SER A 315 35.96 -26.05 -5.84
C SER A 315 36.61 -26.80 -7.01
N LEU A 316 36.00 -27.93 -7.36
CA LEU A 316 36.47 -28.83 -8.41
C LEU A 316 35.38 -29.00 -9.47
N ALA A 317 35.77 -28.98 -10.74
CA ALA A 317 34.95 -29.51 -11.81
C ALA A 317 35.68 -30.68 -12.47
N ILE A 318 34.97 -31.78 -12.69
CA ILE A 318 35.39 -32.95 -13.43
C ILE A 318 34.69 -32.92 -14.76
N ILE A 319 35.43 -32.81 -15.84
CA ILE A 319 34.90 -32.86 -17.21
C ILE A 319 35.34 -34.12 -17.93
N SER A 320 34.46 -34.66 -18.70
CA SER A 320 34.68 -35.97 -19.35
C SER A 320 34.07 -35.98 -20.75
N HIS A 321 34.90 -36.19 -21.75
CA HIS A 321 34.49 -36.37 -23.13
C HIS A 321 33.63 -37.63 -23.33
N ASP A 322 33.97 -38.72 -22.65
CA ASP A 322 33.34 -40.03 -22.74
C ASP A 322 32.19 -40.25 -21.73
N ASN A 323 31.66 -39.17 -21.14
CA ASN A 323 30.55 -39.18 -20.18
C ASN A 323 30.83 -39.95 -18.87
N LYS A 324 32.06 -40.04 -18.41
CA LYS A 324 32.46 -40.72 -17.18
C LYS A 324 32.68 -39.78 -15.97
N ALA A 325 32.40 -38.48 -16.09
CA ALA A 325 32.66 -37.51 -15.01
C ALA A 325 32.00 -37.90 -13.69
N ARG A 326 30.79 -38.48 -13.75
CA ARG A 326 30.05 -38.95 -12.56
C ARG A 326 30.71 -40.19 -11.92
N ASP A 327 31.20 -41.11 -12.74
CA ASP A 327 31.87 -42.30 -12.24
C ASP A 327 33.21 -41.93 -11.61
N ILE A 328 34.00 -41.06 -12.25
CA ILE A 328 35.21 -40.47 -11.70
C ILE A 328 34.93 -39.74 -10.37
N PHE A 329 33.88 -38.92 -10.33
CA PHE A 329 33.49 -38.24 -9.09
C PHE A 329 33.19 -39.24 -7.97
N ASN A 330 32.40 -40.28 -8.25
CA ASN A 330 32.04 -41.28 -7.26
C ASN A 330 33.23 -42.08 -6.74
N SER A 331 34.21 -42.35 -7.60
CA SER A 331 35.45 -43.08 -7.20
C SER A 331 36.38 -42.22 -6.34
N LEU A 332 36.37 -40.89 -6.50
CA LEU A 332 37.25 -39.96 -5.79
C LEU A 332 36.55 -39.24 -4.61
N LYS A 333 35.23 -39.43 -4.45
CA LYS A 333 34.39 -38.65 -3.53
C LYS A 333 34.90 -38.67 -2.09
N ASP A 334 35.24 -39.86 -1.59
CA ASP A 334 35.66 -40.04 -0.20
C ASP A 334 37.10 -39.59 0.02
N GLU A 335 37.97 -39.90 -0.93
CA GLU A 335 39.43 -39.56 -0.86
C GLU A 335 39.65 -38.04 -0.93
N LEU A 336 38.92 -37.36 -1.81
CA LEU A 336 39.03 -35.92 -2.01
C LEU A 336 38.00 -35.13 -1.20
N GLN A 337 37.22 -35.81 -0.35
CA GLN A 337 36.17 -35.23 0.51
C GLN A 337 35.18 -34.32 -0.28
N LEU A 338 34.73 -34.82 -1.42
CA LEU A 338 33.90 -34.05 -2.34
C LEU A 338 32.44 -34.02 -1.94
N ASN A 339 31.84 -32.83 -2.05
CA ASN A 339 30.42 -32.64 -1.91
C ASN A 339 29.88 -31.89 -3.17
N GLY A 340 29.06 -32.55 -3.95
CA GLY A 340 28.55 -31.97 -5.20
C GLY A 340 27.89 -33.01 -6.08
N GLY A 341 27.78 -32.70 -7.38
CA GLY A 341 27.18 -33.59 -8.37
C GLY A 341 27.06 -32.91 -9.73
N GLY A 342 26.53 -33.63 -10.69
CA GLY A 342 26.36 -33.09 -12.05
C GLY A 342 25.91 -34.10 -13.07
N ALA A 343 26.09 -33.76 -14.34
CA ALA A 343 25.80 -34.61 -15.49
C ALA A 343 26.96 -35.59 -15.74
N PRO A 344 26.75 -36.67 -16.54
CA PRO A 344 27.81 -37.61 -16.90
C PRO A 344 29.06 -36.97 -17.54
N PHE A 345 28.89 -35.88 -18.25
CA PHE A 345 29.95 -35.13 -18.94
C PHE A 345 30.60 -34.04 -18.10
N CYS A 346 29.95 -33.58 -17.02
CA CYS A 346 30.44 -32.51 -16.15
C CYS A 346 29.89 -32.62 -14.74
N VAL A 347 30.74 -32.74 -13.73
CA VAL A 347 30.39 -32.72 -12.31
C VAL A 347 31.11 -31.56 -11.67
N THR A 348 30.41 -30.78 -10.81
CA THR A 348 31.01 -29.75 -9.97
C THR A 348 30.85 -30.11 -8.50
N ALA A 349 31.87 -29.87 -7.71
CA ALA A 349 31.91 -30.20 -6.29
C ALA A 349 32.77 -29.20 -5.51
N SER A 350 32.50 -29.04 -4.22
CA SER A 350 33.43 -28.45 -3.26
C SER A 350 34.22 -29.53 -2.54
N SER A 351 35.45 -29.26 -2.19
CA SER A 351 36.28 -30.13 -1.33
C SER A 351 36.40 -29.51 0.06
N LYS A 352 36.62 -30.37 1.06
CA LYS A 352 37.05 -29.94 2.40
C LYS A 352 38.55 -29.83 2.55
N LEU A 353 39.30 -30.30 1.56
CA LEU A 353 40.75 -30.16 1.48
C LEU A 353 41.09 -28.74 1.06
N SER A 354 42.31 -28.29 1.41
CA SER A 354 42.86 -27.05 0.86
C SER A 354 43.14 -27.20 -0.64
N HIS A 355 43.29 -26.08 -1.32
CA HIS A 355 43.64 -26.06 -2.76
C HIS A 355 44.90 -26.89 -3.03
N ASP A 356 45.95 -26.71 -2.24
CA ASP A 356 47.24 -27.38 -2.43
C ASP A 356 47.16 -28.90 -2.21
N GLU A 357 46.46 -29.33 -1.15
CA GLU A 357 46.22 -30.76 -0.91
C GLU A 357 45.38 -31.41 -2.01
N LEU A 358 44.39 -30.71 -2.52
CA LEU A 358 43.53 -31.19 -3.61
C LEU A 358 44.34 -31.30 -4.91
N LEU A 359 45.17 -30.29 -5.21
CA LEU A 359 46.03 -30.27 -6.38
C LEU A 359 47.08 -31.39 -6.34
N GLU A 360 47.74 -31.60 -5.19
CA GLU A 360 48.69 -32.67 -5.02
C GLU A 360 48.08 -34.06 -5.24
N LYS A 361 46.92 -34.30 -4.65
CA LYS A 361 46.21 -35.58 -4.80
C LYS A 361 45.77 -35.84 -6.25
N LEU A 362 45.26 -34.83 -6.95
CA LEU A 362 44.81 -34.96 -8.33
C LEU A 362 45.95 -35.15 -9.32
N ASN A 363 47.12 -34.57 -9.05
CA ASN A 363 48.33 -34.78 -9.88
C ASN A 363 48.94 -36.17 -9.71
N ASN A 364 48.59 -36.88 -8.63
CA ASN A 364 49.05 -38.25 -8.36
C ASN A 364 48.11 -39.34 -8.90
N LEU A 365 46.97 -38.95 -9.54
CA LEU A 365 46.04 -39.84 -10.23
C LEU A 365 46.48 -40.09 -11.69
#